data_f500e80fd3249a3be421036f0d1afb32
#
_entry.id   f500e80fd3249a3be421036f0d1afb32
#
_cell.length_a   1.000
_cell.length_b   1.000
_cell.length_c   1.000
_cell.angle_alpha   90.00
_cell.angle_beta   90.00
_cell.angle_gamma   90.00
#
_symmetry.space_group_name_H-M   'P 1'
#
loop_
_entity.id
_entity.type
_entity.pdbx_description
1 polymer ?
#
loop_
_entity_poly.entity_id
_entity_poly.type
_entity_poly.pdbx_seq_one_letter_code
_entity_poly.pdbx_strand_id
1 'polypeptide(L)'
;MGWGSSTRRGIVSTPLILGKIVDFITGQQIVDTYDERARQKIARFLVENKGYPKEDIDPRRGIPLSVDGNRATARVDFVIRVEGKAFAIIIFGPGSLVSRERSALAAARLVERYEVPFAVVTNGKDAEVLETRSGRVIAEGLDAIPSKEEALEKIGALTFQELPAKRLEKEQRILYVFDVLAKRECDEFTCSLY
;
A
#
# COMPACT_ATOMS: atom_id res chain seq x y z
N MET A 1 17.76 -42.72 -29.01
CA MET A 1 17.47 -42.39 -27.62
C MET A 1 17.07 -40.92 -27.57
N GLY A 2 15.77 -40.66 -27.59
CA GLY A 2 15.22 -39.31 -27.60
C GLY A 2 14.90 -38.86 -26.19
N TRP A 3 15.50 -37.80 -25.76
CA TRP A 3 15.15 -37.14 -24.50
C TRP A 3 13.96 -36.22 -24.76
N GLY A 4 12.79 -36.61 -24.28
CA GLY A 4 11.60 -35.79 -24.28
C GLY A 4 11.77 -34.65 -23.26
N SER A 5 11.84 -33.42 -23.75
CA SER A 5 11.75 -32.22 -22.90
C SER A 5 10.33 -32.10 -22.39
N SER A 6 10.12 -32.46 -21.12
CA SER A 6 8.90 -32.19 -20.39
C SER A 6 8.86 -30.68 -20.06
N THR A 7 8.16 -29.91 -20.85
CA THR A 7 7.80 -28.52 -20.54
C THR A 7 6.82 -28.53 -19.35
N ARG A 8 7.33 -28.34 -18.14
CA ARG A 8 6.49 -28.05 -16.99
C ARG A 8 5.81 -26.71 -17.23
N ARG A 9 4.52 -26.75 -17.51
CA ARG A 9 3.68 -25.54 -17.49
C ARG A 9 3.63 -25.07 -16.04
N GLY A 10 4.30 -23.94 -15.75
CA GLY A 10 4.18 -23.27 -14.48
C GLY A 10 2.73 -22.83 -14.26
N ILE A 11 2.24 -23.00 -13.06
CA ILE A 11 0.90 -22.60 -12.65
C ILE A 11 0.93 -21.08 -12.43
N VAL A 12 0.28 -20.33 -13.31
CA VAL A 12 0.03 -18.89 -13.13
C VAL A 12 -0.91 -18.76 -11.96
N SER A 13 -0.48 -18.23 -10.83
CA SER A 13 -1.39 -17.88 -9.75
C SER A 13 -2.06 -16.54 -10.05
N THR A 14 -2.95 -16.53 -11.03
CA THR A 14 -3.92 -15.44 -11.16
C THR A 14 -4.76 -15.41 -9.89
N PRO A 15 -4.98 -14.22 -9.30
CA PRO A 15 -5.84 -14.11 -8.13
C PRO A 15 -7.21 -14.71 -8.45
N LEU A 16 -7.68 -15.62 -7.59
CA LEU A 16 -8.98 -16.27 -7.77
C LEU A 16 -10.08 -15.19 -7.74
N ILE A 17 -10.73 -14.99 -8.89
CA ILE A 17 -11.85 -14.07 -9.01
C ILE A 17 -13.11 -14.80 -8.51
N LEU A 18 -13.72 -14.27 -7.45
CA LEU A 18 -14.91 -14.82 -6.79
C LEU A 18 -16.20 -14.18 -7.30
N GLY A 19 -16.09 -13.09 -8.09
CA GLY A 19 -17.22 -12.36 -8.63
C GLY A 19 -17.03 -10.85 -8.52
N LYS A 20 -18.08 -10.13 -8.09
CA LYS A 20 -18.05 -8.68 -7.84
C LYS A 20 -18.55 -8.38 -6.44
N ILE A 21 -17.96 -7.39 -5.79
CA ILE A 21 -18.40 -6.83 -4.51
C ILE A 21 -18.56 -5.31 -4.64
N VAL A 22 -19.29 -4.72 -3.71
CA VAL A 22 -19.40 -3.26 -3.61
C VAL A 22 -18.30 -2.74 -2.70
N ASP A 23 -17.50 -1.81 -3.20
CA ASP A 23 -16.46 -1.12 -2.43
C ASP A 23 -17.11 -0.32 -1.30
N PHE A 24 -16.66 -0.55 -0.07
CA PHE A 24 -17.25 0.05 1.12
C PHE A 24 -17.06 1.58 1.18
N ILE A 25 -15.95 2.08 0.66
CA ILE A 25 -15.66 3.52 0.66
C ILE A 25 -16.39 4.22 -0.48
N THR A 26 -16.23 3.74 -1.72
CA THR A 26 -16.71 4.44 -2.92
C THR A 26 -18.12 4.05 -3.37
N GLY A 27 -18.65 2.92 -2.90
CA GLY A 27 -19.92 2.36 -3.37
C GLY A 27 -19.87 1.74 -4.76
N GLN A 28 -18.71 1.72 -5.42
CA GLN A 28 -18.56 1.17 -6.77
C GLN A 28 -18.47 -0.36 -6.76
N GLN A 29 -18.92 -0.98 -7.84
CA GLN A 29 -18.66 -2.41 -8.04
C GLN A 29 -17.21 -2.65 -8.44
N ILE A 30 -16.54 -3.55 -7.75
CA ILE A 30 -15.16 -3.95 -7.97
C ILE A 30 -15.05 -5.47 -8.05
N VAL A 31 -13.93 -5.97 -8.57
CA VAL A 31 -13.64 -7.41 -8.64
C VAL A 31 -13.48 -7.97 -7.23
N ASP A 32 -14.15 -9.07 -6.95
CA ASP A 32 -14.07 -9.79 -5.67
C ASP A 32 -12.89 -10.77 -5.70
N THR A 33 -11.91 -10.55 -4.85
CA THR A 33 -10.78 -11.45 -4.58
C THR A 33 -10.58 -11.57 -3.07
N TYR A 34 -9.81 -12.55 -2.62
CA TYR A 34 -9.47 -12.67 -1.19
C TYR A 34 -8.77 -11.43 -0.66
N ASP A 35 -7.84 -10.87 -1.44
CA ASP A 35 -7.12 -9.64 -1.07
C ASP A 35 -8.06 -8.45 -1.00
N GLU A 36 -9.00 -8.33 -1.96
CA GLU A 36 -9.96 -7.25 -1.93
C GLU A 36 -10.91 -7.35 -0.73
N ARG A 37 -11.36 -8.54 -0.39
CA ARG A 37 -12.15 -8.77 0.84
C ARG A 37 -11.39 -8.36 2.10
N ALA A 38 -10.06 -8.59 2.14
CA ALA A 38 -9.22 -8.13 3.25
C ALA A 38 -9.14 -6.60 3.27
N ARG A 39 -8.95 -5.94 2.11
CA ARG A 39 -8.99 -4.46 2.01
C ARG A 39 -10.32 -3.89 2.46
N GLN A 40 -11.44 -4.53 2.10
CA GLN A 40 -12.77 -4.10 2.55
C GLN A 40 -12.94 -4.21 4.08
N LYS A 41 -12.34 -5.21 4.73
CA LYS A 41 -12.32 -5.31 6.20
C LYS A 41 -11.50 -4.18 6.82
N ILE A 42 -10.35 -3.85 6.24
CA ILE A 42 -9.53 -2.72 6.70
C ILE A 42 -10.30 -1.40 6.54
N ALA A 43 -10.96 -1.19 5.40
CA ALA A 43 -11.78 -0.01 5.16
C ALA A 43 -12.89 0.15 6.21
N ARG A 44 -13.60 -0.94 6.55
CA ARG A 44 -14.59 -0.94 7.63
C ARG A 44 -13.96 -0.61 8.98
N PHE A 45 -12.84 -1.24 9.31
CA PHE A 45 -12.12 -0.98 10.55
C PHE A 45 -11.74 0.50 10.69
N LEU A 46 -11.27 1.14 9.62
CA LEU A 46 -10.92 2.56 9.63
C LEU A 46 -12.15 3.44 9.92
N VAL A 47 -13.30 3.10 9.34
CA VAL A 47 -14.53 3.89 9.55
C VAL A 47 -15.18 3.57 10.90
N GLU A 48 -15.40 2.28 11.18
CA GLU A 48 -16.23 1.83 12.30
C GLU A 48 -15.48 1.85 13.64
N ASN A 49 -14.17 1.56 13.64
CA ASN A 49 -13.36 1.46 14.86
C ASN A 49 -12.42 2.66 15.05
N LYS A 50 -11.91 3.25 13.95
CA LYS A 50 -10.99 4.38 14.03
C LYS A 50 -11.65 5.75 13.78
N GLY A 51 -12.94 5.76 13.46
CA GLY A 51 -13.76 6.97 13.37
C GLY A 51 -13.49 7.87 12.16
N TYR A 52 -12.78 7.38 11.14
CA TYR A 52 -12.56 8.15 9.91
C TYR A 52 -13.83 8.18 9.06
N PRO A 53 -14.37 9.34 8.68
CA PRO A 53 -15.44 9.42 7.70
C PRO A 53 -14.90 8.93 6.33
N LYS A 54 -15.78 8.37 5.50
CA LYS A 54 -15.39 7.78 4.20
C LYS A 54 -14.71 8.76 3.27
N GLU A 55 -15.09 10.02 3.31
CA GLU A 55 -14.53 11.13 2.54
C GLU A 55 -13.08 11.46 2.90
N ASP A 56 -12.62 11.07 4.07
CA ASP A 56 -11.23 11.21 4.51
C ASP A 56 -10.35 10.02 4.12
N ILE A 57 -10.92 9.02 3.46
CA ILE A 57 -10.21 7.81 3.03
C ILE A 57 -10.19 7.77 1.49
N ASP A 58 -9.02 7.97 0.89
CA ASP A 58 -8.78 7.89 -0.55
C ASP A 58 -8.28 6.48 -0.90
N PRO A 59 -9.15 5.58 -1.44
CA PRO A 59 -8.76 4.20 -1.71
C PRO A 59 -8.02 4.08 -3.04
N ARG A 60 -7.10 3.12 -3.13
CA ARG A 60 -6.39 2.73 -4.37
C ARG A 60 -5.66 3.89 -5.05
N ARG A 61 -5.03 4.77 -4.26
CA ARG A 61 -4.31 5.94 -4.76
C ARG A 61 -3.11 5.53 -5.61
N GLY A 62 -3.08 5.96 -6.87
CA GLY A 62 -1.96 5.77 -7.79
C GLY A 62 -0.81 6.73 -7.52
N ILE A 63 0.43 6.22 -7.62
CA ILE A 63 1.67 6.99 -7.54
C ILE A 63 2.36 6.87 -8.89
N PRO A 64 2.40 7.93 -9.72
CA PRO A 64 3.14 7.89 -10.98
C PRO A 64 4.64 7.81 -10.71
N LEU A 65 5.31 6.90 -11.41
CA LEU A 65 6.75 6.66 -11.32
C LEU A 65 7.40 6.89 -12.69
N SER A 66 8.59 7.48 -12.68
CA SER A 66 9.45 7.62 -13.85
C SER A 66 10.87 7.25 -13.46
N VAL A 67 11.35 6.10 -13.93
CA VAL A 67 12.67 5.53 -13.59
C VAL A 67 13.39 5.13 -14.87
N ASP A 68 14.54 5.74 -15.12
CA ASP A 68 15.41 5.44 -16.25
C ASP A 68 14.64 5.42 -17.60
N GLY A 69 13.73 6.40 -17.80
CA GLY A 69 12.89 6.53 -18.99
C GLY A 69 11.63 5.64 -19.00
N ASN A 70 11.51 4.71 -18.10
CA ASN A 70 10.32 3.87 -17.94
C ASN A 70 9.26 4.56 -17.09
N ARG A 71 8.00 4.50 -17.53
CA ARG A 71 6.85 5.00 -16.79
C ARG A 71 6.04 3.84 -16.22
N ALA A 72 5.62 3.98 -14.96
CA ALA A 72 4.77 3.02 -14.29
C ALA A 72 3.88 3.73 -13.26
N THR A 73 2.93 3.00 -12.68
CA THR A 73 2.11 3.48 -11.58
C THR A 73 2.14 2.45 -10.46
N ALA A 74 2.72 2.81 -9.33
CA ALA A 74 2.55 2.08 -8.08
C ALA A 74 1.23 2.46 -7.43
N ARG A 75 0.79 1.71 -6.42
CA ARG A 75 -0.49 1.96 -5.77
C ARG A 75 -0.41 1.73 -4.26
N VAL A 76 -1.00 2.63 -3.49
CA VAL A 76 -1.30 2.42 -2.08
C VAL A 76 -2.76 2.03 -1.91
N ASP A 77 -3.07 1.23 -0.91
CA ASP A 77 -4.43 0.75 -0.69
C ASP A 77 -5.33 1.86 -0.14
N PHE A 78 -4.83 2.65 0.82
CA PHE A 78 -5.56 3.79 1.37
C PHE A 78 -4.62 4.95 1.68
N VAL A 79 -5.08 6.18 1.41
CA VAL A 79 -4.51 7.41 1.98
C VAL A 79 -5.54 7.98 2.94
N ILE A 80 -5.14 8.18 4.19
CA ILE A 80 -5.98 8.77 5.23
C ILE A 80 -5.69 10.26 5.28
N ARG A 81 -6.75 11.07 5.21
CA ARG A 81 -6.67 12.52 5.28
C ARG A 81 -7.20 13.06 6.61
N VAL A 82 -6.56 14.09 7.08
CA VAL A 82 -6.96 14.84 8.27
C VAL A 82 -6.82 16.31 7.94
N GLU A 83 -7.90 17.09 8.08
CA GLU A 83 -7.93 18.50 7.69
C GLU A 83 -7.42 18.75 6.26
N GLY A 84 -7.79 17.87 5.32
CA GLY A 84 -7.40 17.93 3.92
C GLY A 84 -5.97 17.49 3.60
N LYS A 85 -5.12 17.23 4.60
CA LYS A 85 -3.74 16.77 4.42
C LYS A 85 -3.67 15.24 4.54
N ALA A 86 -2.85 14.60 3.71
CA ALA A 86 -2.54 13.20 3.88
C ALA A 86 -1.73 13.00 5.16
N PHE A 87 -2.34 12.31 6.13
CA PHE A 87 -1.80 12.03 7.45
C PHE A 87 -1.05 10.70 7.48
N ALA A 88 -1.64 9.67 6.87
CA ALA A 88 -1.06 8.34 6.79
C ALA A 88 -1.39 7.65 5.46
N ILE A 89 -0.53 6.73 5.05
CA ILE A 89 -0.85 5.75 4.02
C ILE A 89 -0.97 4.37 4.62
N ILE A 90 -1.76 3.49 4.00
CA ILE A 90 -1.87 2.09 4.40
C ILE A 90 -1.60 1.22 3.18
N ILE A 91 -0.72 0.24 3.36
CA ILE A 91 -0.44 -0.83 2.40
C ILE A 91 -0.84 -2.17 3.02
N PHE A 92 -1.73 -2.85 2.35
CA PHE A 92 -2.11 -4.23 2.67
C PHE A 92 -1.26 -5.22 1.86
N GLY A 93 -0.91 -6.31 2.50
CA GLY A 93 -0.39 -7.47 1.79
C GLY A 93 -0.31 -8.71 2.68
N PRO A 94 -0.62 -9.89 2.16
CA PRO A 94 -0.54 -11.13 2.93
C PRO A 94 0.90 -11.43 3.37
N GLY A 95 1.07 -12.13 4.48
CA GLY A 95 2.36 -12.58 4.99
C GLY A 95 3.10 -11.57 5.87
N SER A 96 4.43 -11.49 5.72
CA SER A 96 5.30 -10.69 6.58
C SER A 96 5.13 -9.20 6.37
N LEU A 97 5.02 -8.42 7.46
CA LEU A 97 4.93 -6.96 7.44
C LEU A 97 6.28 -6.34 7.09
N VAL A 98 7.35 -6.81 7.71
CA VAL A 98 8.72 -6.30 7.55
C VAL A 98 9.15 -6.20 6.08
N SER A 99 8.75 -7.16 5.24
CA SER A 99 9.08 -7.16 3.81
C SER A 99 8.49 -5.98 3.04
N ARG A 100 7.50 -5.27 3.60
CA ARG A 100 6.78 -4.16 2.98
C ARG A 100 7.13 -2.79 3.56
N GLU A 101 7.79 -2.73 4.71
CA GLU A 101 8.16 -1.46 5.36
C GLU A 101 8.88 -0.51 4.39
N ARG A 102 9.85 -1.03 3.64
CA ARG A 102 10.67 -0.20 2.75
C ARG A 102 9.87 0.37 1.58
N SER A 103 8.96 -0.40 1.00
CA SER A 103 8.07 0.07 -0.07
C SER A 103 7.00 1.03 0.47
N ALA A 104 6.48 0.79 1.67
CA ALA A 104 5.53 1.69 2.32
C ALA A 104 6.15 3.05 2.62
N LEU A 105 7.37 3.09 3.15
CA LEU A 105 8.10 4.33 3.37
C LEU A 105 8.36 5.09 2.06
N ALA A 106 8.72 4.38 0.97
CA ALA A 106 8.90 4.99 -0.33
C ALA A 106 7.58 5.56 -0.88
N ALA A 107 6.47 4.83 -0.72
CA ALA A 107 5.15 5.29 -1.12
C ALA A 107 4.69 6.52 -0.33
N ALA A 108 4.89 6.56 0.99
CA ALA A 108 4.57 7.71 1.83
C ALA A 108 5.34 8.98 1.45
N ARG A 109 6.55 8.80 0.88
CA ARG A 109 7.40 9.89 0.39
C ARG A 109 7.06 10.38 -1.01
N LEU A 110 6.22 9.65 -1.75
CA LEU A 110 5.95 9.92 -3.17
C LEU A 110 4.49 10.21 -3.48
N VAL A 111 3.56 9.83 -2.60
CA VAL A 111 2.12 9.91 -2.88
C VAL A 111 1.59 11.35 -2.89
N GLU A 112 2.26 12.24 -2.18
CA GLU A 112 1.98 13.68 -2.16
C GLU A 112 3.25 14.48 -2.50
N ARG A 113 3.15 15.80 -2.62
CA ARG A 113 4.31 16.68 -2.81
C ARG A 113 5.18 16.81 -1.57
N TYR A 114 4.69 16.37 -0.43
CA TYR A 114 5.38 16.35 0.85
C TYR A 114 5.44 14.93 1.40
N GLU A 115 6.35 14.70 2.33
CA GLU A 115 6.46 13.44 3.04
C GLU A 115 5.22 13.23 3.93
N VAL A 116 4.41 12.21 3.64
CA VAL A 116 3.27 11.83 4.48
C VAL A 116 3.81 11.30 5.80
N PRO A 117 3.35 11.83 6.96
CA PRO A 117 3.98 11.55 8.25
C PRO A 117 4.07 10.08 8.65
N PHE A 118 3.05 9.30 8.33
CA PHE A 118 2.98 7.90 8.74
C PHE A 118 2.76 6.96 7.56
N ALA A 119 3.43 5.82 7.62
CA ALA A 119 3.18 4.68 6.75
C ALA A 119 2.74 3.49 7.59
N VAL A 120 1.66 2.83 7.19
CA VAL A 120 1.14 1.64 7.85
C VAL A 120 1.26 0.46 6.90
N VAL A 121 1.83 -0.63 7.38
CA VAL A 121 1.78 -1.93 6.71
C VAL A 121 0.87 -2.87 7.51
N THR A 122 0.02 -3.62 6.82
CA THR A 122 -0.88 -4.57 7.49
C THR A 122 -1.13 -5.81 6.65
N ASN A 123 -1.31 -6.94 7.32
CA ASN A 123 -1.77 -8.19 6.70
C ASN A 123 -3.25 -8.49 7.02
N GLY A 124 -3.96 -7.52 7.61
CA GLY A 124 -5.37 -7.64 8.00
C GLY A 124 -5.60 -8.35 9.35
N LYS A 125 -4.55 -8.84 10.00
CA LYS A 125 -4.56 -9.41 11.35
C LYS A 125 -3.69 -8.62 12.30
N ASP A 126 -2.62 -8.07 11.76
CA ASP A 126 -1.64 -7.29 12.47
C ASP A 126 -1.23 -6.08 11.64
N ALA A 127 -0.57 -5.09 12.25
CA ALA A 127 -0.08 -3.90 11.57
C ALA A 127 1.20 -3.36 12.23
N GLU A 128 1.99 -2.64 11.45
CA GLU A 128 3.09 -1.81 11.91
C GLU A 128 2.85 -0.38 11.45
N VAL A 129 2.97 0.56 12.38
CA VAL A 129 2.93 2.00 12.11
C VAL A 129 4.36 2.52 12.09
N LEU A 130 4.77 3.06 10.96
CA LEU A 130 6.10 3.61 10.76
C LEU A 130 6.03 5.14 10.72
N GLU A 131 6.95 5.79 11.39
CA GLU A 131 7.21 7.22 11.18
C GLU A 131 8.04 7.39 9.90
N THR A 132 7.49 8.05 8.90
CA THR A 132 8.09 8.13 7.56
C THR A 132 9.44 8.83 7.58
N ARG A 133 9.60 9.86 8.41
CA ARG A 133 10.83 10.65 8.50
C ARG A 133 12.02 9.83 9.00
N SER A 134 11.86 9.13 10.11
CA SER A 134 12.91 8.28 10.70
C SER A 134 13.01 6.91 10.02
N GLY A 135 11.92 6.44 9.41
CA GLY A 135 11.80 5.10 8.86
C GLY A 135 11.70 4.01 9.91
N ARG A 136 11.32 4.35 11.14
CA ARG A 136 11.22 3.40 12.26
C ARG A 136 9.78 2.98 12.51
N VAL A 137 9.59 1.73 12.88
CA VAL A 137 8.33 1.26 13.48
C VAL A 137 8.19 1.94 14.85
N ILE A 138 7.08 2.61 15.06
CA ILE A 138 6.77 3.35 16.30
C ILE A 138 5.62 2.71 17.08
N ALA A 139 4.85 1.83 16.46
CA ALA A 139 3.77 1.09 17.12
C ALA A 139 3.39 -0.14 16.30
N GLU A 140 2.88 -1.17 16.98
CA GLU A 140 2.51 -2.46 16.39
C GLU A 140 1.08 -2.84 16.78
N GLY A 141 0.42 -3.62 15.92
CA GLY A 141 -0.96 -4.06 16.06
C GLY A 141 -1.97 -3.18 15.33
N LEU A 142 -3.13 -3.75 14.97
CA LEU A 142 -4.20 -3.02 14.29
C LEU A 142 -4.71 -1.84 15.15
N ASP A 143 -4.76 -2.03 16.46
CA ASP A 143 -5.21 -0.98 17.39
C ASP A 143 -4.24 0.19 17.50
N ALA A 144 -2.99 0.01 17.11
CA ALA A 144 -1.99 1.06 17.07
C ALA A 144 -2.14 2.02 15.87
N ILE A 145 -2.96 1.68 14.87
CA ILE A 145 -3.33 2.62 13.81
C ILE A 145 -4.07 3.80 14.45
N PRO A 146 -3.60 5.04 14.30
CA PRO A 146 -4.21 6.19 14.96
C PRO A 146 -5.70 6.33 14.61
N SER A 147 -6.52 6.64 15.60
CA SER A 147 -7.91 7.03 15.38
C SER A 147 -8.00 8.43 14.78
N LYS A 148 -9.19 8.82 14.29
CA LYS A 148 -9.43 10.18 13.79
C LYS A 148 -9.18 11.23 14.86
N GLU A 149 -9.57 10.96 16.11
CA GLU A 149 -9.35 11.85 17.25
C GLU A 149 -7.86 12.04 17.54
N GLU A 150 -7.12 10.95 17.68
CA GLU A 150 -5.65 10.99 17.86
C GLU A 150 -4.92 11.68 16.70
N ALA A 151 -5.42 11.51 15.48
CA ALA A 151 -4.85 12.14 14.30
C ALA A 151 -5.10 13.67 14.30
N LEU A 152 -6.27 14.12 14.73
CA LEU A 152 -6.61 15.54 14.91
C LEU A 152 -5.72 16.20 15.95
N GLU A 153 -5.45 15.53 17.07
CA GLU A 153 -4.55 16.04 18.11
C GLU A 153 -3.10 16.19 17.60
N LYS A 154 -2.66 15.26 16.76
CA LYS A 154 -1.29 15.22 16.25
C LYS A 154 -1.03 16.14 15.06
N ILE A 155 -2.04 16.38 14.19
CA ILE A 155 -1.85 17.01 12.89
C ILE A 155 -1.21 18.40 12.96
N GLY A 156 -1.56 19.19 13.97
CA GLY A 156 -1.05 20.55 14.19
C GLY A 156 0.44 20.61 14.55
N ALA A 157 1.01 19.54 15.10
CA ALA A 157 2.43 19.45 15.47
C ALA A 157 3.29 18.83 14.36
N LEU A 158 2.67 18.25 13.31
CA LEU A 158 3.39 17.59 12.22
C LEU A 158 3.93 18.58 11.21
N THR A 159 5.09 18.26 10.65
CA THR A 159 5.69 19.03 9.56
C THR A 159 5.50 18.30 8.24
N PHE A 160 5.00 19.03 7.23
CA PHE A 160 4.74 18.53 5.88
C PHE A 160 5.81 19.09 4.94
N GLN A 161 6.99 18.48 4.93
CA GLN A 161 8.14 18.97 4.16
C GLN A 161 8.21 18.30 2.79
N GLU A 162 8.50 19.08 1.76
CA GLU A 162 8.87 18.55 0.46
C GLU A 162 10.25 17.90 0.52
N LEU A 163 10.41 16.80 -0.19
CA LEU A 163 11.68 16.11 -0.26
C LEU A 163 12.54 16.66 -1.41
N PRO A 164 13.88 16.71 -1.22
CA PRO A 164 14.79 17.08 -2.30
C PRO A 164 14.67 16.12 -3.49
N ALA A 165 14.81 16.63 -4.72
CA ALA A 165 14.68 15.87 -5.97
C ALA A 165 15.52 14.58 -5.97
N LYS A 166 16.77 14.64 -5.51
CA LYS A 166 17.66 13.47 -5.39
C LYS A 166 17.09 12.37 -4.48
N ARG A 167 16.35 12.76 -3.44
CA ARG A 167 15.69 11.80 -2.54
C ARG A 167 14.49 11.18 -3.23
N LEU A 168 13.67 12.01 -3.91
CA LEU A 168 12.51 11.53 -4.67
C LEU A 168 12.91 10.51 -5.73
N GLU A 169 13.97 10.75 -6.51
CA GLU A 169 14.50 9.79 -7.49
C GLU A 169 14.86 8.44 -6.84
N LYS A 170 15.52 8.48 -5.68
CA LYS A 170 15.87 7.26 -4.94
C LYS A 170 14.63 6.49 -4.50
N GLU A 171 13.63 7.19 -3.96
CA GLU A 171 12.38 6.55 -3.50
C GLU A 171 11.58 6.01 -4.69
N GLN A 172 11.56 6.70 -5.84
CA GLN A 172 10.94 6.19 -7.07
C GLN A 172 11.57 4.87 -7.53
N ARG A 173 12.91 4.76 -7.52
CA ARG A 173 13.60 3.51 -7.87
C ARG A 173 13.25 2.38 -6.92
N ILE A 174 13.19 2.66 -5.62
CA ILE A 174 12.81 1.66 -4.62
C ILE A 174 11.39 1.17 -4.87
N LEU A 175 10.43 2.08 -4.97
CA LEU A 175 9.03 1.71 -5.19
C LEU A 175 8.83 1.00 -6.54
N TYR A 176 9.59 1.40 -7.57
CA TYR A 176 9.56 0.73 -8.88
C TYR A 176 10.01 -0.74 -8.79
N VAL A 177 11.09 -1.02 -8.07
CA VAL A 177 11.58 -2.39 -7.87
C VAL A 177 10.58 -3.23 -7.09
N PHE A 178 10.11 -2.72 -5.95
CA PHE A 178 9.25 -3.50 -5.04
C PHE A 178 7.81 -3.67 -5.55
N ASP A 179 7.26 -2.69 -6.26
CA ASP A 179 5.84 -2.72 -6.63
C ASP A 179 5.60 -2.97 -8.13
N VAL A 180 6.51 -2.58 -9.01
CA VAL A 180 6.35 -2.70 -10.45
C VAL A 180 7.08 -3.91 -11.01
N LEU A 181 8.38 -4.06 -10.75
CA LEU A 181 9.16 -5.18 -11.29
C LEU A 181 8.72 -6.50 -10.67
N ALA A 182 8.54 -6.55 -9.36
CA ALA A 182 8.06 -7.77 -8.69
C ALA A 182 6.71 -8.26 -9.24
N LYS A 183 5.78 -7.33 -9.57
CA LYS A 183 4.51 -7.68 -10.19
C LYS A 183 4.67 -8.12 -11.64
N ARG A 184 5.53 -7.45 -12.43
CA ARG A 184 5.80 -7.85 -13.82
C ARG A 184 6.46 -9.22 -13.91
N GLU A 185 7.42 -9.52 -13.04
CA GLU A 185 8.01 -10.85 -12.94
C GLU A 185 6.97 -11.91 -12.58
N CYS A 186 5.99 -11.58 -11.72
CA CYS A 186 4.86 -12.46 -11.44
C CYS A 186 3.96 -12.67 -12.65
N ASP A 187 3.75 -11.66 -13.48
CA ASP A 187 2.88 -11.74 -14.66
C ASP A 187 3.57 -12.40 -15.85
N GLU A 188 4.88 -12.16 -16.06
CA GLU A 188 5.65 -12.67 -17.21
C GLU A 188 6.31 -14.03 -16.95
N PHE A 189 6.77 -14.29 -15.75
CA PHE A 189 7.44 -15.53 -15.35
C PHE A 189 6.61 -16.26 -14.31
N THR A 190 5.37 -16.61 -14.63
CA THR A 190 4.60 -17.55 -13.80
C THR A 190 5.11 -17.60 -12.36
N CYS A 191 4.52 -16.80 -11.47
CA CYS A 191 4.95 -16.72 -10.09
C CYS A 191 4.92 -18.10 -9.42
N SER A 192 6.03 -18.84 -9.48
CA SER A 192 6.18 -20.18 -8.92
C SER A 192 6.74 -20.15 -7.49
N LEU A 193 6.77 -18.98 -6.84
CA LEU A 193 7.46 -18.78 -5.57
C LEU A 193 6.62 -18.10 -4.47
N TYR A 194 5.27 -18.24 -4.52
CA TYR A 194 4.46 -17.89 -3.34
C TYR A 194 3.32 -18.88 -3.12
#